data_39618604a1436d98ba290b7561466297
#
_entry.id   39618604a1436d98ba290b7561466297
#
_cell.length_a   1.000
_cell.length_b   1.000
_cell.length_c   1.000
_cell.angle_alpha   90.00
_cell.angle_beta   90.00
_cell.angle_gamma   90.00
#
_symmetry.space_group_name_H-M   'P 1'
#
loop_
_entity.id
_entity.type
_entity.pdbx_description
1 polymer ?
#
loop_
_entity_poly.entity_id
_entity_poly.type
_entity_poly.pdbx_seq_one_letter_code
_entity_poly.pdbx_strand_id
1 'polypeptide(L)'
;MVAIGVSSIGKIGSTYSQNERDIDVYYAALDAGHLPIMRGYQLNQDDLLRRNIIQDLMCRFALDYQIYESVFGIPFDRYFKDELADLEQLASLGLVRLKPHGLTVTPKGRFLIRNIAMVFDYHLRHRETKAQYSQTV
;
A
#
# COMPACT_ATOMS: atom_id res chain seq x y z
N MET A 1 15.78 -0.42 -1.53
CA MET A 1 16.11 -0.76 -0.11
C MET A 1 16.35 -2.26 -0.05
N VAL A 2 17.59 -2.65 0.32
CA VAL A 2 17.95 -4.07 0.53
C VAL A 2 17.61 -4.44 1.97
N ALA A 3 16.97 -5.60 2.16
CA ALA A 3 16.65 -6.11 3.49
C ALA A 3 17.86 -6.84 4.10
N ILE A 4 18.18 -6.54 5.34
CA ILE A 4 19.23 -7.20 6.11
C ILE A 4 18.58 -7.75 7.39
N GLY A 5 18.84 -9.01 7.70
CA GLY A 5 18.34 -9.69 8.89
C GLY A 5 17.14 -10.61 8.64
N VAL A 6 16.82 -11.38 9.67
CA VAL A 6 15.72 -12.34 9.71
C VAL A 6 14.38 -11.64 9.53
N SER A 7 13.46 -12.21 8.75
CA SER A 7 12.11 -11.68 8.44
C SER A 7 12.08 -10.34 7.72
N SER A 8 13.22 -9.72 7.42
CA SER A 8 13.29 -8.39 6.80
C SER A 8 12.66 -8.38 5.42
N ILE A 9 11.98 -7.27 5.10
CA ILE A 9 11.35 -7.05 3.80
C ILE A 9 12.17 -6.03 3.02
N GLY A 10 12.71 -6.45 1.87
CA GLY A 10 13.42 -5.63 0.91
C GLY A 10 12.55 -5.21 -0.25
N LYS A 11 13.02 -4.17 -0.97
CA LYS A 11 12.40 -3.75 -2.23
C LYS A 11 13.48 -3.30 -3.21
N ILE A 12 13.46 -3.91 -4.39
CA ILE A 12 14.31 -3.51 -5.53
C ILE A 12 13.42 -3.35 -6.76
N GLY A 13 13.37 -2.14 -7.31
CA GLY A 13 12.47 -1.83 -8.43
C GLY A 13 11.00 -2.08 -8.06
N SER A 14 10.33 -2.92 -8.83
CA SER A 14 8.95 -3.35 -8.62
C SER A 14 8.82 -4.65 -7.80
N THR A 15 9.92 -5.19 -7.27
CA THR A 15 9.90 -6.48 -6.56
C THR A 15 10.12 -6.27 -5.07
N TYR A 16 9.25 -6.89 -4.25
CA TYR A 16 9.47 -7.09 -2.82
C TYR A 16 10.06 -8.48 -2.60
N SER A 17 10.96 -8.58 -1.61
CA SER A 17 11.48 -9.84 -1.12
C SER A 17 11.38 -9.89 0.39
N GLN A 18 11.15 -11.07 0.94
CA GLN A 18 11.18 -11.30 2.37
C GLN A 18 12.21 -12.37 2.69
N ASN A 19 13.10 -12.07 3.64
CA ASN A 19 14.09 -13.01 4.15
C ASN A 19 13.44 -14.10 5.02
N GLU A 20 14.18 -15.19 5.21
CA GLU A 20 13.82 -16.30 6.09
C GLU A 20 13.43 -15.80 7.48
N ARG A 21 12.45 -16.48 8.09
CA ARG A 21 11.93 -16.13 9.42
C ARG A 21 12.66 -16.89 10.52
N ASP A 22 13.13 -18.09 10.19
CA ASP A 22 13.92 -18.91 11.06
C ASP A 22 15.38 -18.46 11.00
N ILE A 23 16.00 -18.27 12.16
CA ILE A 23 17.36 -17.75 12.27
C ILE A 23 18.41 -18.75 11.79
N ASP A 24 18.19 -20.03 12.03
CA ASP A 24 19.13 -21.09 11.66
C ASP A 24 19.12 -21.29 10.13
N VAL A 25 17.91 -21.26 9.53
CA VAL A 25 17.74 -21.30 8.06
C VAL A 25 18.35 -20.06 7.40
N TYR A 26 18.18 -18.89 8.02
CA TYR A 26 18.78 -17.63 7.53
C TYR A 26 20.31 -17.71 7.49
N TYR A 27 20.95 -18.15 8.58
CA TYR A 27 22.40 -18.27 8.61
C TYR A 27 22.91 -19.40 7.72
N ALA A 28 22.23 -20.55 7.66
CA ALA A 28 22.61 -21.64 6.77
C ALA A 28 22.63 -21.21 5.30
N ALA A 29 21.67 -20.36 4.86
CA ALA A 29 21.67 -19.81 3.52
C ALA A 29 22.87 -18.89 3.27
N LEU A 30 23.20 -18.01 4.24
CA LEU A 30 24.36 -17.10 4.14
C LEU A 30 25.68 -17.88 4.10
N ASP A 31 25.85 -18.89 4.95
CA ASP A 31 27.05 -19.74 5.01
C ASP A 31 27.23 -20.51 3.71
N ALA A 32 26.13 -20.88 3.04
CA ALA A 32 26.14 -21.48 1.70
C ALA A 32 26.36 -20.46 0.55
N GLY A 33 26.52 -19.16 0.86
CA GLY A 33 26.72 -18.11 -0.15
C GLY A 33 25.45 -17.70 -0.90
N HIS A 34 24.27 -18.03 -0.37
CA HIS A 34 22.98 -17.71 -0.98
C HIS A 34 22.30 -16.54 -0.27
N LEU A 35 21.46 -15.80 -1.01
CA LEU A 35 20.56 -14.83 -0.38
C LEU A 35 19.48 -15.58 0.42
N PRO A 36 19.24 -15.20 1.69
CA PRO A 36 18.30 -15.89 2.55
C PRO A 36 16.85 -15.44 2.27
N ILE A 37 16.44 -15.48 1.00
CA ILE A 37 15.12 -15.02 0.54
C ILE A 37 14.15 -16.21 0.60
N MET A 38 13.14 -16.10 1.46
CA MET A 38 12.06 -17.09 1.59
C MET A 38 11.02 -16.93 0.45
N ARG A 39 10.70 -15.69 0.08
CA ARG A 39 9.72 -15.39 -0.96
C ARG A 39 9.92 -14.02 -1.58
N GLY A 40 9.44 -13.86 -2.82
CA GLY A 40 9.39 -12.60 -3.54
C GLY A 40 7.99 -12.34 -4.10
N TYR A 41 7.68 -11.07 -4.31
CA TYR A 41 6.47 -10.63 -4.99
C TYR A 41 6.79 -9.49 -5.95
N GLN A 42 6.45 -9.69 -7.22
CA GLN A 42 6.61 -8.67 -8.25
C GLN A 42 5.30 -7.90 -8.40
N LEU A 43 5.37 -6.58 -8.20
CA LEU A 43 4.23 -5.69 -8.37
C LEU A 43 3.86 -5.57 -9.85
N ASN A 44 2.57 -5.68 -10.16
CA ASN A 44 2.02 -5.31 -11.45
C ASN A 44 1.79 -3.78 -11.52
N GLN A 45 1.25 -3.27 -12.64
CA GLN A 45 1.03 -1.83 -12.80
C GLN A 45 -0.05 -1.28 -11.85
N ASP A 46 -1.12 -2.04 -11.58
CA ASP A 46 -2.14 -1.64 -10.61
C ASP A 46 -1.59 -1.59 -9.19
N ASP A 47 -0.78 -2.58 -8.80
CA ASP A 47 -0.08 -2.57 -7.50
C ASP A 47 0.82 -1.34 -7.35
N LEU A 48 1.55 -0.96 -8.42
CA LEU A 48 2.41 0.23 -8.41
C LEU A 48 1.61 1.52 -8.28
N LEU A 49 0.51 1.63 -9.01
CA LEU A 49 -0.41 2.77 -8.96
C LEU A 49 -0.99 2.93 -7.55
N ARG A 50 -1.61 1.88 -7.02
CA ARG A 50 -2.23 1.89 -5.68
C ARG A 50 -1.21 2.15 -4.58
N ARG A 51 -0.02 1.56 -4.69
CA ARG A 51 1.08 1.82 -3.76
C ARG A 51 1.49 3.29 -3.75
N ASN A 52 1.61 3.95 -4.91
CA ASN A 52 1.96 5.36 -4.98
C ASN A 52 0.87 6.24 -4.35
N ILE A 53 -0.41 5.93 -4.60
CA ILE A 53 -1.56 6.59 -3.97
C ILE A 53 -1.50 6.44 -2.45
N ILE A 54 -1.33 5.21 -1.95
CA ILE A 54 -1.23 4.94 -0.51
C ILE A 54 -0.05 5.69 0.11
N GLN A 55 1.11 5.70 -0.56
CA GLN A 55 2.29 6.41 -0.09
C GLN A 55 2.07 7.93 -0.03
N ASP A 56 1.45 8.53 -1.04
CA ASP A 56 1.14 9.97 -1.05
C ASP A 56 0.13 10.34 0.03
N LEU A 57 -0.91 9.53 0.24
CA LEU A 57 -1.84 9.72 1.35
C LEU A 57 -1.13 9.67 2.70
N MET A 58 -0.27 8.67 2.92
CA MET A 58 0.45 8.49 4.17
C MET A 58 1.48 9.60 4.45
N CYS A 59 2.12 10.15 3.41
CA CYS A 59 3.20 11.11 3.55
C CYS A 59 2.76 12.57 3.36
N ARG A 60 1.80 12.81 2.44
CA ARG A 60 1.38 14.17 2.03
C ARG A 60 0.00 14.55 2.52
N PHE A 61 -0.81 13.57 2.95
CA PHE A 61 -2.21 13.78 3.36
C PHE A 61 -3.09 14.40 2.26
N ALA A 62 -2.71 14.20 1.02
CA ALA A 62 -3.41 14.72 -0.15
C ALA A 62 -3.16 13.86 -1.37
N LEU A 63 -4.11 13.86 -2.31
CA LEU A 63 -3.97 13.29 -3.65
C LEU A 63 -4.35 14.34 -4.69
N ASP A 64 -3.62 14.37 -5.78
CA ASP A 64 -3.96 15.03 -7.02
C ASP A 64 -4.19 13.96 -8.08
N TYR A 65 -5.42 13.79 -8.56
CA TYR A 65 -5.79 12.72 -9.48
C TYR A 65 -5.13 12.90 -10.84
N GLN A 66 -4.91 14.13 -11.28
CA GLN A 66 -4.31 14.45 -12.58
C GLN A 66 -2.88 13.93 -12.71
N ILE A 67 -2.15 13.87 -11.59
CA ILE A 67 -0.80 13.28 -11.57
C ILE A 67 -0.87 11.81 -11.96
N TYR A 68 -1.79 11.04 -11.37
CA TYR A 68 -1.94 9.61 -11.65
C TYR A 68 -2.50 9.35 -13.05
N GLU A 69 -3.44 10.19 -13.51
CA GLU A 69 -3.97 10.14 -14.87
C GLU A 69 -2.86 10.32 -15.91
N SER A 70 -1.98 11.29 -15.69
CA SER A 70 -0.88 11.58 -16.61
C SER A 70 0.22 10.50 -16.59
N VAL A 71 0.56 9.98 -15.41
CA VAL A 71 1.66 9.01 -15.26
C VAL A 71 1.24 7.60 -15.67
N PHE A 72 0.02 7.18 -15.35
CA PHE A 72 -0.46 5.81 -15.57
C PHE A 72 -1.42 5.68 -16.76
N GLY A 73 -1.82 6.79 -17.38
CA GLY A 73 -2.70 6.78 -18.55
C GLY A 73 -4.13 6.30 -18.25
N ILE A 74 -4.63 6.53 -17.04
CA ILE A 74 -5.94 6.06 -16.57
C ILE A 74 -6.89 7.25 -16.34
N PRO A 75 -8.20 7.13 -16.59
CA PRO A 75 -9.20 8.05 -16.07
C PRO A 75 -9.46 7.73 -14.59
N PHE A 76 -8.96 8.56 -13.66
CA PHE A 76 -8.96 8.27 -12.23
C PHE A 76 -10.36 7.98 -11.67
N ASP A 77 -11.33 8.82 -12.00
CA ASP A 77 -12.71 8.70 -11.52
C ASP A 77 -13.38 7.38 -11.94
N ARG A 78 -13.09 6.94 -13.15
CA ARG A 78 -13.65 5.70 -13.70
C ARG A 78 -12.92 4.47 -13.14
N TYR A 79 -11.61 4.57 -12.98
CA TYR A 79 -10.76 3.48 -12.52
C TYR A 79 -11.00 3.16 -11.04
N PHE A 80 -11.13 4.21 -10.22
CA PHE A 80 -11.31 4.12 -8.77
C PHE A 80 -12.74 4.44 -8.32
N LYS A 81 -13.75 4.11 -9.15
CA LYS A 81 -15.14 4.42 -8.87
C LYS A 81 -15.61 3.92 -7.50
N ASP A 82 -15.26 2.69 -7.15
CA ASP A 82 -15.70 2.06 -5.89
C ASP A 82 -14.95 2.65 -4.70
N GLU A 83 -13.67 2.94 -4.87
CA GLU A 83 -12.85 3.61 -3.86
C GLU A 83 -13.35 5.04 -3.59
N LEU A 84 -13.74 5.76 -4.63
CA LEU A 84 -14.29 7.10 -4.49
C LEU A 84 -15.63 7.08 -3.74
N ALA A 85 -16.49 6.09 -3.95
CA ALA A 85 -17.71 5.92 -3.19
C ALA A 85 -17.44 5.69 -1.69
N ASP A 86 -16.42 4.89 -1.35
CA ASP A 86 -16.01 4.71 0.06
C ASP A 86 -15.44 6.02 0.65
N LEU A 87 -14.70 6.80 -0.15
CA LEU A 87 -14.18 8.10 0.28
C LEU A 87 -15.28 9.13 0.53
N GLU A 88 -16.43 9.06 -0.17
CA GLU A 88 -17.60 9.91 0.12
C GLU A 88 -18.13 9.62 1.53
N GLN A 89 -18.16 8.36 1.96
CA GLN A 89 -18.55 8.02 3.33
C GLN A 89 -17.56 8.60 4.36
N LEU A 90 -16.26 8.51 4.09
CA LEU A 90 -15.23 9.10 4.95
C LEU A 90 -15.30 10.64 4.96
N ALA A 91 -15.71 11.25 3.85
CA ALA A 91 -15.94 12.70 3.78
C ALA A 91 -17.14 13.12 4.62
N SER A 92 -18.24 12.36 4.63
CA SER A 92 -19.40 12.61 5.51
C SER A 92 -19.04 12.56 7.00
N LEU A 93 -18.05 11.74 7.37
CA LEU A 93 -17.49 11.68 8.71
C LEU A 93 -16.48 12.78 9.03
N GLY A 94 -16.19 13.66 8.06
CA GLY A 94 -15.24 14.76 8.18
C GLY A 94 -13.77 14.33 8.22
N LEU A 95 -13.43 13.14 7.71
CA LEU A 95 -12.07 12.60 7.72
C LEU A 95 -11.27 13.07 6.49
N VAL A 96 -11.94 13.25 5.35
CA VAL A 96 -11.36 13.76 4.12
C VAL A 96 -12.21 14.88 3.54
N ARG A 97 -11.61 15.71 2.70
CA ARG A 97 -12.30 16.71 1.86
C ARG A 97 -12.05 16.33 0.42
N LEU A 98 -13.11 15.98 -0.29
CA LEU A 98 -13.07 15.72 -1.73
C LEU A 98 -13.02 17.03 -2.51
N LYS A 99 -12.29 17.02 -3.62
CA LYS A 99 -12.15 18.11 -4.60
C LYS A 99 -12.40 17.57 -6.00
N PRO A 100 -12.70 18.40 -7.00
CA PRO A 100 -12.96 17.94 -8.37
C PRO A 100 -11.84 17.06 -8.95
N HIS A 101 -10.58 17.34 -8.62
CA HIS A 101 -9.41 16.61 -9.13
C HIS A 101 -8.50 16.10 -8.02
N GLY A 102 -9.04 15.76 -6.85
CA GLY A 102 -8.23 15.26 -5.76
C GLY A 102 -8.93 15.19 -4.42
N LEU A 103 -8.16 14.90 -3.39
CA LEU A 103 -8.63 14.92 -2.01
C LEU A 103 -7.56 15.46 -1.05
N THR A 104 -8.02 15.93 0.11
CA THR A 104 -7.15 16.28 1.24
C THR A 104 -7.66 15.64 2.51
N VAL A 105 -6.76 15.09 3.31
CA VAL A 105 -7.06 14.51 4.62
C VAL A 105 -7.19 15.64 5.65
N THR A 106 -8.24 15.64 6.43
CA THR A 106 -8.46 16.66 7.48
C THR A 106 -7.54 16.41 8.68
N PRO A 107 -7.35 17.38 9.58
CA PRO A 107 -6.63 17.14 10.84
C PRO A 107 -7.18 15.95 11.63
N LYS A 108 -8.51 15.78 11.67
CA LYS A 108 -9.16 14.61 12.28
C LYS A 108 -8.82 13.31 11.54
N GLY A 109 -8.82 13.34 10.20
CA GLY A 109 -8.51 12.19 9.37
C GLY A 109 -7.06 11.72 9.50
N ARG A 110 -6.12 12.60 9.85
CA ARG A 110 -4.70 12.21 10.02
C ARG A 110 -4.50 11.15 11.09
N PHE A 111 -5.31 11.13 12.14
CA PHE A 111 -5.27 10.08 13.15
C PHE A 111 -5.71 8.72 12.61
N LEU A 112 -6.52 8.72 11.55
CA LEU A 112 -7.05 7.53 10.88
C LEU A 112 -6.48 7.36 9.46
N ILE A 113 -5.30 7.91 9.19
CA ILE A 113 -4.72 7.93 7.85
C ILE A 113 -4.55 6.52 7.26
N ARG A 114 -4.23 5.52 8.07
CA ARG A 114 -4.12 4.13 7.63
C ARG A 114 -5.46 3.60 7.11
N ASN A 115 -6.55 3.86 7.82
CA ASN A 115 -7.90 3.46 7.41
C ASN A 115 -8.31 4.13 6.09
N ILE A 116 -7.96 5.42 5.92
CA ILE A 116 -8.21 6.14 4.67
C ILE A 116 -7.38 5.54 3.53
N ALA A 117 -6.11 5.26 3.75
CA ALA A 117 -5.23 4.67 2.75
C ALA A 117 -5.62 3.23 2.36
N MET A 118 -6.17 2.46 3.31
CA MET A 118 -6.66 1.09 3.08
C MET A 118 -7.81 1.02 2.05
N VAL A 119 -8.52 2.11 1.80
CA VAL A 119 -9.53 2.19 0.72
C VAL A 119 -8.93 1.79 -0.62
N PHE A 120 -7.67 2.13 -0.87
CA PHE A 120 -6.95 1.82 -2.11
C PHE A 120 -6.21 0.48 -2.08
N ASP A 121 -6.28 -0.29 -0.99
CA ASP A 121 -5.64 -1.60 -0.90
C ASP A 121 -6.52 -2.67 -1.58
N TYR A 122 -6.15 -3.00 -2.83
CA TYR A 122 -6.84 -4.02 -3.62
C TYR A 122 -6.85 -5.38 -2.93
N HIS A 123 -5.72 -5.80 -2.38
CA HIS A 123 -5.57 -7.12 -1.76
C HIS A 123 -6.36 -7.25 -0.47
N LEU A 124 -6.51 -6.17 0.28
CA LEU A 124 -7.35 -6.15 1.48
C LEU A 124 -8.84 -6.24 1.10
N ARG A 125 -9.25 -5.51 0.06
CA ARG A 125 -10.64 -5.44 -0.41
C ARG A 125 -11.14 -6.78 -0.98
N HIS A 126 -10.25 -7.55 -1.62
CA HIS A 126 -10.60 -8.83 -2.27
C HIS A 126 -10.16 -10.05 -1.47
N ARG A 127 -9.73 -9.89 -0.22
CA ARG A 127 -9.47 -11.02 0.66
C ARG A 127 -10.78 -11.65 1.10
N GLU A 128 -11.06 -12.85 0.57
CA GLU A 128 -11.93 -13.78 1.26
C GLU A 128 -11.34 -14.04 2.66
N THR A 129 -12.15 -13.82 3.65
CA THR A 129 -11.89 -13.85 5.09
C THR A 129 -11.00 -15.03 5.53
N LYS A 130 -9.68 -14.85 5.60
CA LYS A 130 -8.83 -15.60 6.52
C LYS A 130 -8.01 -14.59 7.32
N ALA A 131 -8.61 -14.20 8.45
CA ALA A 131 -7.98 -13.36 9.45
C ALA A 131 -6.69 -13.99 9.98
N GLN A 132 -5.54 -13.44 9.62
CA GLN A 132 -4.25 -13.80 10.18
C GLN A 132 -3.33 -12.58 10.40
N TYR A 133 -3.92 -11.43 10.78
CA TYR A 133 -3.16 -10.25 11.17
C TYR A 133 -3.71 -9.69 12.47
N SER A 134 -2.81 -9.15 13.30
CA SER A 134 -3.20 -8.39 14.49
C SER A 134 -4.24 -7.34 14.10
N GLN A 135 -5.40 -7.42 14.70
CA GLN A 135 -6.42 -6.39 14.57
C GLN A 135 -5.82 -5.10 15.14
N THR A 136 -5.73 -4.06 14.32
CA THR A 136 -5.50 -2.71 14.81
C THR A 136 -6.76 -2.28 15.53
N VAL A 137 -6.63 -2.08 16.82
CA VAL A 137 -7.66 -1.47 17.68
C VAL A 137 -7.89 -0.04 17.23
#